data_960686ca1e9d76237b9ae5d84e7ede34
#
_entry.id   960686ca1e9d76237b9ae5d84e7ede34
#
_cell.length_a   1.000
_cell.length_b   1.000
_cell.length_c   1.000
_cell.angle_alpha   90.00
_cell.angle_beta   90.00
_cell.angle_gamma   90.00
#
_symmetry.space_group_name_H-M   'P 1'
#
loop_
_entity.id
_entity.type
_entity.pdbx_description
1 polymer ?
#
loop_
_entity_poly.entity_id
_entity_poly.type
_entity_poly.pdbx_seq_one_letter_code
_entity_poly.pdbx_strand_id
1 'polypeptide(L)'
;MSTQSCLTAIKNLGLPNCLSVADITKQLVLVNYYKADGTVNGIDLATLPAGVLTPTVWGALINSLSAADRFYLTPKLNLVTDVREDEVTEDVGGGVSIPVLQGARTFEGHIVKGDPTLLGNIEDWKGKTVGGFFIDKSGNVIGNGATDGYLYPIRLEKDTFFSTLVKGTDDAVQKVRIKFQISELELDKNIGMIESSMITADVSNSRGLVDVVSDSTGSISTTGFDVELITLFGGVTSKITADGLATADFYVYNETQAALVAATVVENVGDTLNYSFTYAAQVAGDVLRISNKITGTLDKGFDIETFYIAIPT
;
A
#
# COMPACT_ATOMS: atom_id res chain seq x y z
N MET A 1 -16.47 21.07 21.76
CA MET A 1 -16.14 19.90 22.62
C MET A 1 -17.00 20.02 23.88
N SER A 2 -17.94 19.10 24.06
CA SER A 2 -18.70 19.01 25.29
C SER A 2 -17.82 18.37 26.36
N THR A 3 -17.43 19.12 27.36
CA THR A 3 -16.78 18.57 28.56
C THR A 3 -17.81 17.71 29.28
N GLN A 4 -17.82 16.42 29.00
CA GLN A 4 -18.62 15.47 29.79
C GLN A 4 -18.05 15.44 31.20
N SER A 5 -18.84 15.95 32.19
CA SER A 5 -18.48 15.81 33.57
C SER A 5 -18.49 14.31 33.93
N CYS A 6 -17.54 13.89 34.77
CA CYS A 6 -17.41 12.49 35.21
C CYS A 6 -18.66 11.91 35.90
N LEU A 7 -19.66 12.72 36.18
CA LEU A 7 -20.89 12.34 36.86
C LEU A 7 -22.09 12.08 35.93
N THR A 8 -21.99 12.31 34.61
CA THR A 8 -23.19 12.39 33.78
C THR A 8 -23.28 11.35 32.65
N ALA A 9 -22.40 10.38 32.53
CA ALA A 9 -22.50 9.46 31.40
C ALA A 9 -22.05 8.04 31.70
N ILE A 10 -22.75 7.36 32.57
CA ILE A 10 -22.81 5.89 32.47
C ILE A 10 -23.64 5.59 31.23
N LYS A 11 -22.97 5.12 30.15
CA LYS A 11 -23.67 4.69 28.95
C LYS A 11 -24.33 3.34 29.19
N ASN A 12 -25.48 3.13 28.57
CA ASN A 12 -26.13 1.82 28.57
C ASN A 12 -25.17 0.77 27.95
N LEU A 13 -25.16 -0.43 28.55
CA LEU A 13 -24.29 -1.55 28.11
C LEU A 13 -25.03 -2.56 27.22
N GLY A 14 -26.25 -2.26 26.80
CA GLY A 14 -26.98 -3.10 25.86
C GLY A 14 -26.36 -3.08 24.47
N LEU A 15 -26.30 -4.24 23.83
CA LEU A 15 -25.85 -4.39 22.44
C LEU A 15 -27.06 -4.45 21.49
N PRO A 16 -27.00 -3.81 20.30
CA PRO A 16 -28.01 -3.98 19.28
C PRO A 16 -27.97 -5.41 18.72
N ASN A 17 -29.11 -5.90 18.22
CA ASN A 17 -29.22 -7.26 17.67
C ASN A 17 -28.40 -7.49 16.40
N CYS A 18 -28.00 -6.42 15.69
CA CYS A 18 -27.24 -6.47 14.46
C CYS A 18 -25.96 -5.63 14.63
N LEU A 19 -25.01 -6.14 15.39
CA LEU A 19 -23.70 -5.50 15.53
C LEU A 19 -22.72 -6.10 14.53
N SER A 20 -22.11 -5.26 13.70
CA SER A 20 -20.98 -5.70 12.87
C SER A 20 -19.76 -5.91 13.74
N VAL A 21 -19.17 -7.09 13.64
CA VAL A 21 -17.98 -7.49 14.38
C VAL A 21 -16.85 -7.73 13.36
N ALA A 22 -15.66 -7.19 13.65
CA ALA A 22 -14.46 -7.46 12.87
C ALA A 22 -14.09 -8.95 12.94
N ASP A 23 -13.76 -9.54 11.79
CA ASP A 23 -13.23 -10.90 11.67
C ASP A 23 -11.68 -10.85 11.65
N ILE A 24 -11.05 -12.00 11.47
CA ILE A 24 -9.59 -12.13 11.40
C ILE A 24 -9.05 -11.29 10.22
N THR A 25 -8.06 -10.47 10.48
CA THR A 25 -7.35 -9.71 9.45
C THR A 25 -6.72 -10.63 8.42
N LYS A 26 -6.97 -10.35 7.15
CA LYS A 26 -6.42 -11.12 6.01
C LYS A 26 -5.45 -10.33 5.17
N GLN A 27 -5.53 -9.02 5.21
CA GLN A 27 -4.64 -8.15 4.45
C GLN A 27 -4.41 -6.86 5.20
N LEU A 28 -3.22 -6.31 5.07
CA LEU A 28 -2.83 -5.02 5.62
C LEU A 28 -2.65 -4.03 4.46
N VAL A 29 -3.13 -2.82 4.65
CA VAL A 29 -2.87 -1.70 3.75
C VAL A 29 -2.00 -0.71 4.49
N LEU A 30 -0.75 -0.60 4.08
CA LEU A 30 0.19 0.38 4.62
C LEU A 30 0.03 1.71 3.91
N VAL A 31 0.10 2.80 4.65
CA VAL A 31 0.08 4.16 4.12
C VAL A 31 1.10 5.02 4.85
N ASN A 32 1.66 6.01 4.18
CA ASN A 32 2.29 7.09 4.91
C ASN A 32 1.22 7.76 5.78
N TYR A 33 1.47 7.93 7.06
CA TYR A 33 0.46 8.48 7.98
C TYR A 33 0.03 9.88 7.57
N TYR A 34 0.97 10.67 7.01
CA TYR A 34 0.70 11.98 6.46
C TYR A 34 0.83 11.99 4.93
N LYS A 35 -0.11 12.66 4.27
CA LYS A 35 -0.05 12.97 2.84
C LYS A 35 1.06 13.96 2.52
N ALA A 36 1.28 14.20 1.22
CA ALA A 36 2.23 15.21 0.75
C ALA A 36 1.90 16.63 1.24
N ASP A 37 0.63 16.94 1.49
CA ASP A 37 0.15 18.23 2.01
C ASP A 37 0.23 18.35 3.55
N GLY A 38 0.69 17.31 4.24
CA GLY A 38 0.81 17.23 5.69
C GLY A 38 -0.48 16.84 6.43
N THR A 39 -1.58 16.59 5.75
CA THR A 39 -2.82 16.06 6.36
C THR A 39 -2.72 14.57 6.60
N VAL A 40 -3.54 14.01 7.51
CA VAL A 40 -3.55 12.56 7.74
C VAL A 40 -4.18 11.83 6.54
N ASN A 41 -3.53 10.76 6.13
CA ASN A 41 -3.93 9.97 4.97
C ASN A 41 -5.11 9.06 5.29
N GLY A 42 -6.34 9.52 5.09
CA GLY A 42 -7.57 8.81 5.43
C GLY A 42 -8.53 8.63 4.24
N ILE A 43 -9.51 7.77 4.43
CA ILE A 43 -10.63 7.59 3.50
C ILE A 43 -11.74 8.57 3.91
N ASP A 44 -12.07 9.50 3.03
CA ASP A 44 -13.17 10.46 3.24
C ASP A 44 -14.51 9.77 2.98
N LEU A 45 -15.24 9.48 4.07
CA LEU A 45 -16.53 8.79 4.00
C LEU A 45 -17.64 9.71 3.48
N ALA A 46 -17.48 11.03 3.61
CA ALA A 46 -18.48 12.01 3.16
C ALA A 46 -18.50 12.15 1.63
N THR A 47 -17.37 11.90 0.98
CA THR A 47 -17.24 11.98 -0.48
C THR A 47 -17.52 10.65 -1.19
N LEU A 48 -17.75 9.57 -0.45
CA LEU A 48 -18.07 8.28 -1.04
C LEU A 48 -19.43 8.36 -1.79
N PRO A 49 -19.47 7.91 -3.06
CA PRO A 49 -20.72 7.87 -3.82
C PRO A 49 -21.82 7.06 -3.09
N ALA A 50 -22.90 7.71 -2.70
CA ALA A 50 -23.98 7.10 -1.89
C ALA A 50 -23.48 6.42 -0.59
N GLY A 51 -22.34 6.85 -0.02
CA GLY A 51 -21.74 6.24 1.16
C GLY A 51 -21.05 4.90 0.90
N VAL A 52 -20.79 4.56 -0.37
CA VAL A 52 -20.26 3.24 -0.76
C VAL A 52 -18.83 3.38 -1.28
N LEU A 53 -17.93 2.54 -0.80
CA LEU A 53 -16.56 2.43 -1.32
C LEU A 53 -16.58 1.67 -2.65
N THR A 54 -16.53 2.42 -3.75
CA THR A 54 -16.62 1.90 -5.12
C THR A 54 -15.25 1.47 -5.66
N PRO A 55 -15.19 0.63 -6.72
CA PRO A 55 -13.94 0.29 -7.40
C PRO A 55 -13.15 1.51 -7.88
N THR A 56 -13.83 2.55 -8.35
CA THR A 56 -13.18 3.79 -8.81
C THR A 56 -12.48 4.52 -7.66
N VAL A 57 -13.13 4.67 -6.51
CA VAL A 57 -12.53 5.33 -5.33
C VAL A 57 -11.39 4.50 -4.79
N TRP A 58 -11.59 3.19 -4.64
CA TRP A 58 -10.55 2.29 -4.15
C TRP A 58 -9.34 2.23 -5.08
N GLY A 59 -9.58 2.14 -6.39
CA GLY A 59 -8.54 2.20 -7.42
C GLY A 59 -7.75 3.51 -7.37
N ALA A 60 -8.41 4.66 -7.17
CA ALA A 60 -7.73 5.95 -7.04
C ALA A 60 -6.80 6.02 -5.81
N LEU A 61 -7.15 5.38 -4.70
CA LEU A 61 -6.29 5.30 -3.51
C LEU A 61 -5.07 4.42 -3.75
N ILE A 62 -5.24 3.26 -4.40
CA ILE A 62 -4.15 2.31 -4.67
C ILE A 62 -3.23 2.85 -5.77
N ASN A 63 -3.80 3.45 -6.82
CA ASN A 63 -3.09 3.86 -8.02
C ASN A 63 -2.71 5.35 -8.00
N SER A 64 -2.63 5.98 -6.83
CA SER A 64 -2.19 7.38 -6.73
C SER A 64 -0.77 7.53 -7.28
N LEU A 65 -0.53 8.55 -8.11
CA LEU A 65 0.81 8.92 -8.58
C LEU A 65 1.69 9.44 -7.44
N SER A 66 1.08 10.09 -6.46
CA SER A 66 1.78 10.53 -5.27
C SER A 66 2.07 9.34 -4.37
N ALA A 67 3.33 8.96 -4.26
CA ALA A 67 3.74 7.88 -3.35
C ALA A 67 3.38 8.16 -1.88
N ALA A 68 3.28 9.43 -1.48
CA ALA A 68 2.88 9.82 -0.13
C ALA A 68 1.39 9.57 0.15
N ASP A 69 0.55 9.65 -0.90
CA ASP A 69 -0.90 9.54 -0.79
C ASP A 69 -1.41 8.14 -1.14
N ARG A 70 -0.51 7.28 -1.65
CA ARG A 70 -0.82 5.95 -2.15
C ARG A 70 -1.08 4.95 -1.02
N PHE A 71 -2.01 4.04 -1.24
CA PHE A 71 -2.32 2.90 -0.38
C PHE A 71 -1.58 1.66 -0.88
N TYR A 72 -0.73 1.10 -0.03
CA TYR A 72 0.13 -0.04 -0.36
C TYR A 72 -0.43 -1.32 0.25
N LEU A 73 -0.99 -2.17 -0.58
CA LEU A 73 -1.59 -3.42 -0.15
C LEU A 73 -0.51 -4.49 0.03
N THR A 74 -0.50 -5.14 1.18
CA THR A 74 0.33 -6.35 1.36
C THR A 74 -0.33 -7.54 0.65
N PRO A 75 0.43 -8.59 0.31
CA PRO A 75 -0.17 -9.89 0.03
C PRO A 75 -0.99 -10.40 1.21
N LYS A 76 -1.82 -11.44 0.96
CA LYS A 76 -2.68 -12.03 2.02
C LYS A 76 -1.86 -12.56 3.17
N LEU A 77 -2.29 -12.25 4.39
CA LEU A 77 -1.68 -12.67 5.63
C LEU A 77 -2.24 -14.00 6.12
N ASN A 78 -1.38 -14.77 6.75
CA ASN A 78 -1.71 -15.99 7.46
C ASN A 78 -1.12 -15.93 8.87
N LEU A 79 -1.60 -16.77 9.77
CA LEU A 79 -1.12 -16.85 11.16
C LEU A 79 -1.09 -15.47 11.82
N VAL A 80 -2.17 -14.73 11.66
CA VAL A 80 -2.30 -13.39 12.21
C VAL A 80 -2.55 -13.47 13.71
N THR A 81 -1.80 -12.68 14.47
CA THR A 81 -2.03 -12.43 15.88
C THR A 81 -2.10 -10.93 16.11
N ASP A 82 -3.06 -10.51 16.93
CA ASP A 82 -3.26 -9.13 17.37
C ASP A 82 -3.53 -9.20 18.87
N VAL A 83 -2.54 -8.88 19.66
CA VAL A 83 -2.59 -9.05 21.12
C VAL A 83 -2.26 -7.73 21.79
N ARG A 84 -3.12 -7.35 22.73
CA ARG A 84 -2.84 -6.27 23.67
C ARG A 84 -2.35 -6.87 24.99
N GLU A 85 -1.25 -6.34 25.50
CA GLU A 85 -0.75 -6.65 26.83
C GLU A 85 -1.68 -6.06 27.91
N ASP A 86 -1.57 -6.55 29.13
CA ASP A 86 -2.30 -6.02 30.28
C ASP A 86 -1.90 -4.57 30.53
N GLU A 87 -2.81 -3.80 31.14
CA GLU A 87 -2.54 -2.41 31.53
C GLU A 87 -1.42 -2.36 32.58
N VAL A 88 -0.54 -1.36 32.41
CA VAL A 88 0.46 -1.07 33.44
C VAL A 88 -0.23 -0.38 34.61
N THR A 89 -0.17 -1.02 35.76
CA THR A 89 -0.80 -0.51 36.99
C THR A 89 0.26 -0.05 38.00
N GLU A 90 -0.03 1.00 38.75
CA GLU A 90 0.74 1.43 39.90
C GLU A 90 0.00 1.05 41.19
N ASP A 91 0.70 0.42 42.11
CA ASP A 91 0.16 0.13 43.45
C ASP A 91 0.32 1.38 44.36
N VAL A 92 -0.79 2.00 44.69
CA VAL A 92 -0.83 3.19 45.53
C VAL A 92 -1.01 2.87 47.01
N GLY A 93 -0.87 1.59 47.39
CA GLY A 93 -1.01 1.12 48.77
C GLY A 93 -2.45 0.73 49.11
N GLY A 94 -2.57 0.02 50.23
CA GLY A 94 -3.89 -0.46 50.72
C GLY A 94 -4.56 -1.52 49.81
N GLY A 95 -3.78 -2.14 48.90
CA GLY A 95 -4.30 -3.15 47.94
C GLY A 95 -5.04 -2.53 46.75
N VAL A 96 -4.83 -1.24 46.48
CA VAL A 96 -5.42 -0.54 45.34
C VAL A 96 -4.37 -0.34 44.27
N SER A 97 -4.60 -0.90 43.06
CA SER A 97 -3.79 -0.67 41.88
C SER A 97 -4.54 0.22 40.89
N ILE A 98 -3.90 1.27 40.45
CA ILE A 98 -4.45 2.25 39.50
C ILE A 98 -3.81 2.02 38.12
N PRO A 99 -4.59 1.88 37.03
CA PRO A 99 -4.04 1.78 35.68
C PRO A 99 -3.38 3.13 35.30
N VAL A 100 -2.11 3.07 34.89
CA VAL A 100 -1.30 4.24 34.51
C VAL A 100 -1.16 4.35 33.02
N LEU A 101 -0.92 3.21 32.32
CA LEU A 101 -0.73 3.14 30.88
C LEU A 101 -1.51 1.97 30.31
N GLN A 102 -2.04 2.18 29.12
CA GLN A 102 -2.63 1.08 28.32
C GLN A 102 -1.51 0.15 27.87
N GLY A 103 -1.74 -1.18 27.93
CA GLY A 103 -0.77 -2.17 27.50
C GLY A 103 -0.45 -2.05 26.00
N ALA A 104 0.76 -2.39 25.62
CA ALA A 104 1.19 -2.38 24.22
C ALA A 104 0.34 -3.34 23.37
N ARG A 105 -0.08 -2.89 22.19
CA ARG A 105 -0.79 -3.75 21.22
C ARG A 105 0.15 -4.14 20.09
N THR A 106 0.41 -5.42 19.98
CA THR A 106 1.32 -5.99 18.98
C THR A 106 0.54 -6.76 17.94
N PHE A 107 0.80 -6.43 16.68
CA PHE A 107 0.31 -7.16 15.52
C PHE A 107 1.44 -7.99 14.92
N GLU A 108 1.12 -9.23 14.53
CA GLU A 108 2.03 -10.10 13.78
C GLU A 108 1.25 -10.84 12.70
N GLY A 109 1.83 -10.93 11.50
CA GLY A 109 1.25 -11.67 10.38
C GLY A 109 2.34 -12.26 9.48
N HIS A 110 1.98 -13.30 8.72
CA HIS A 110 2.90 -14.01 7.84
C HIS A 110 2.40 -14.00 6.42
N ILE A 111 3.27 -13.64 5.46
CA ILE A 111 3.04 -13.75 4.02
C ILE A 111 3.70 -15.03 3.54
N VAL A 112 2.88 -16.00 3.11
CA VAL A 112 3.37 -17.29 2.60
C VAL A 112 3.95 -17.11 1.19
N LYS A 113 5.04 -17.82 0.90
CA LYS A 113 5.82 -17.73 -0.35
C LYS A 113 6.42 -16.34 -0.60
N GLY A 114 6.59 -15.54 0.45
CA GLY A 114 7.33 -14.28 0.35
C GLY A 114 8.79 -14.54 -0.03
N ASP A 115 9.33 -13.67 -0.87
CA ASP A 115 10.71 -13.72 -1.33
C ASP A 115 11.55 -12.59 -0.72
N PRO A 116 12.87 -12.57 -0.96
CA PRO A 116 13.75 -11.51 -0.45
C PRO A 116 13.41 -10.12 -0.98
N THR A 117 12.86 -10.00 -2.20
CA THR A 117 12.45 -8.71 -2.78
C THR A 117 11.28 -8.12 -2.01
N LEU A 118 10.25 -8.95 -1.75
CA LEU A 118 9.12 -8.52 -0.91
C LEU A 118 9.59 -8.11 0.49
N LEU A 119 10.56 -8.85 1.06
CA LEU A 119 11.16 -8.46 2.35
C LEU A 119 11.79 -7.08 2.27
N GLY A 120 12.58 -6.79 1.23
CA GLY A 120 13.21 -5.49 1.01
C GLY A 120 12.18 -4.37 0.94
N ASN A 121 11.14 -4.55 0.11
CA ASN A 121 10.05 -3.58 -0.03
C ASN A 121 9.31 -3.30 1.29
N ILE A 122 9.16 -4.33 2.13
CA ILE A 122 8.56 -4.19 3.46
C ILE A 122 9.54 -3.50 4.42
N GLU A 123 10.84 -3.77 4.32
CA GLU A 123 11.86 -3.11 5.16
C GLU A 123 11.98 -1.62 4.90
N ASP A 124 11.66 -1.15 3.70
CA ASP A 124 11.64 0.27 3.34
C ASP A 124 10.63 1.10 4.16
N TRP A 125 9.67 0.45 4.82
CA TRP A 125 8.74 1.09 5.74
C TRP A 125 9.32 1.35 7.13
N LYS A 126 10.45 0.73 7.45
CA LYS A 126 11.11 0.87 8.74
C LYS A 126 11.58 2.31 8.98
N GLY A 127 11.33 2.83 10.17
CA GLY A 127 11.70 4.20 10.54
C GLY A 127 10.82 5.31 9.94
N LYS A 128 9.84 4.98 9.10
CA LYS A 128 8.83 5.94 8.60
C LYS A 128 7.67 6.08 9.58
N THR A 129 6.94 7.18 9.47
CA THR A 129 5.66 7.35 10.19
C THR A 129 4.56 6.72 9.36
N VAL A 130 4.16 5.52 9.75
CA VAL A 130 3.27 4.64 9.00
C VAL A 130 1.92 4.53 9.68
N GLY A 131 0.86 4.43 8.90
CA GLY A 131 -0.45 4.00 9.33
C GLY A 131 -0.88 2.72 8.60
N GLY A 132 -1.82 1.99 9.19
CA GLY A 132 -2.34 0.77 8.62
C GLY A 132 -3.87 0.73 8.62
N PHE A 133 -4.46 0.28 7.51
CA PHE A 133 -5.82 -0.23 7.50
C PHE A 133 -5.77 -1.75 7.47
N PHE A 134 -6.72 -2.37 8.14
CA PHE A 134 -6.80 -3.82 8.23
C PHE A 134 -8.02 -4.30 7.45
N ILE A 135 -7.82 -5.17 6.48
CA ILE A 135 -8.92 -5.81 5.75
C ILE A 135 -9.12 -7.18 6.37
N ASP A 136 -10.32 -7.43 6.87
CA ASP A 136 -10.67 -8.70 7.50
C ASP A 136 -11.13 -9.76 6.48
N LYS A 137 -11.38 -10.95 6.96
CA LYS A 137 -11.85 -12.08 6.14
C LYS A 137 -13.23 -11.82 5.51
N SER A 138 -14.04 -11.00 6.13
CA SER A 138 -15.38 -10.63 5.65
C SER A 138 -15.36 -9.49 4.64
N GLY A 139 -14.19 -8.88 4.40
CA GLY A 139 -13.99 -7.76 3.48
C GLY A 139 -14.30 -6.39 4.10
N ASN A 140 -14.40 -6.30 5.42
CA ASN A 140 -14.49 -5.01 6.11
C ASN A 140 -13.14 -4.32 6.09
N VAL A 141 -13.14 -2.99 5.98
CA VAL A 141 -11.93 -2.15 6.10
C VAL A 141 -11.94 -1.48 7.46
N ILE A 142 -10.96 -1.80 8.28
CA ILE A 142 -10.85 -1.37 9.67
C ILE A 142 -9.76 -0.31 9.78
N GLY A 143 -10.07 0.76 10.49
CA GLY A 143 -9.16 1.88 10.75
C GLY A 143 -9.54 2.60 12.05
N ASN A 144 -9.08 3.84 12.20
CA ASN A 144 -9.48 4.73 13.28
C ASN A 144 -10.68 5.57 12.81
N GLY A 145 -11.85 5.39 13.43
CA GLY A 145 -13.08 6.12 13.13
C GLY A 145 -13.10 7.47 13.83
N ALA A 146 -12.92 8.55 13.08
CA ALA A 146 -13.03 9.91 13.59
C ALA A 146 -14.48 10.42 13.50
N THR A 147 -14.78 11.46 14.27
CA THR A 147 -16.10 12.12 14.28
C THR A 147 -16.30 13.10 13.11
N ASP A 148 -15.26 13.32 12.31
CA ASP A 148 -15.22 14.28 11.20
C ASP A 148 -15.65 13.67 9.85
N GLY A 149 -16.04 12.40 9.84
CA GLY A 149 -16.47 11.71 8.62
C GLY A 149 -15.34 11.04 7.85
N TYR A 150 -14.17 10.87 8.47
CA TYR A 150 -13.05 10.12 7.90
C TYR A 150 -12.84 8.78 8.60
N LEU A 151 -12.39 7.78 7.85
CA LEU A 151 -11.73 6.61 8.39
C LEU A 151 -10.22 6.81 8.22
N TYR A 152 -9.52 7.03 9.33
CA TYR A 152 -8.07 7.21 9.35
C TYR A 152 -7.33 5.89 9.48
N PRO A 153 -6.08 5.80 9.02
CA PRO A 153 -5.26 4.63 9.29
C PRO A 153 -4.94 4.56 10.79
N ILE A 154 -4.87 3.35 11.32
CA ILE A 154 -4.36 3.11 12.68
C ILE A 154 -2.87 3.39 12.66
N ARG A 155 -2.41 4.30 13.50
CA ARG A 155 -1.01 4.69 13.57
C ARG A 155 -0.16 3.57 14.15
N LEU A 156 0.92 3.23 13.44
CA LEU A 156 1.91 2.25 13.91
C LEU A 156 2.99 2.98 14.72
N GLU A 157 3.49 2.32 15.76
CA GLU A 157 4.56 2.88 16.56
C GLU A 157 5.85 2.89 15.76
N LYS A 158 6.46 4.09 15.68
CA LYS A 158 7.69 4.28 14.93
C LYS A 158 8.79 3.34 15.46
N ASP A 159 9.61 2.85 14.56
CA ASP A 159 10.76 1.98 14.86
C ASP A 159 10.42 0.58 15.41
N THR A 160 9.13 0.23 15.54
CA THR A 160 8.69 -1.11 15.94
C THR A 160 8.38 -2.02 14.75
N PHE A 161 8.37 -1.46 13.54
CA PHE A 161 8.10 -2.22 12.32
C PHE A 161 9.27 -3.14 12.01
N PHE A 162 8.99 -4.45 12.01
CA PHE A 162 9.98 -5.49 11.87
C PHE A 162 9.52 -6.52 10.83
N SER A 163 10.40 -6.88 9.92
CA SER A 163 10.18 -7.91 8.93
C SER A 163 11.33 -8.92 8.96
N THR A 164 11.00 -10.18 8.69
CA THR A 164 11.99 -11.27 8.68
C THR A 164 11.60 -12.34 7.68
N LEU A 165 12.58 -12.81 6.91
CA LEU A 165 12.43 -14.00 6.08
C LEU A 165 12.60 -15.25 6.93
N VAL A 166 11.56 -16.05 7.02
CA VAL A 166 11.58 -17.38 7.60
C VAL A 166 11.75 -18.39 6.48
N LYS A 167 12.92 -19.01 6.39
CA LYS A 167 13.22 -20.01 5.35
C LYS A 167 12.31 -21.23 5.49
N GLY A 168 12.04 -21.90 4.37
CA GLY A 168 11.33 -23.17 4.35
C GLY A 168 12.11 -24.27 5.10
N THR A 169 11.36 -25.18 5.68
CA THR A 169 11.85 -26.42 6.31
C THR A 169 11.10 -27.60 5.69
N ASP A 170 11.39 -28.82 6.11
CA ASP A 170 10.71 -30.03 5.63
C ASP A 170 9.19 -29.95 5.86
N ASP A 171 8.75 -29.27 6.93
CA ASP A 171 7.35 -29.16 7.35
C ASP A 171 6.72 -27.77 7.09
N ALA A 172 7.49 -26.79 6.64
CA ALA A 172 7.00 -25.42 6.50
C ALA A 172 7.54 -24.71 5.25
N VAL A 173 6.66 -24.04 4.52
CA VAL A 173 7.04 -23.21 3.37
C VAL A 173 7.71 -21.91 3.82
N GLN A 174 8.56 -21.35 2.95
CA GLN A 174 9.13 -20.02 3.15
C GLN A 174 8.05 -18.96 3.32
N LYS A 175 8.27 -18.03 4.24
CA LYS A 175 7.35 -16.94 4.54
C LYS A 175 8.09 -15.68 4.98
N VAL A 176 7.49 -14.53 4.73
CA VAL A 176 7.89 -13.24 5.31
C VAL A 176 7.00 -12.97 6.52
N ARG A 177 7.61 -12.76 7.66
CA ARG A 177 6.95 -12.37 8.90
C ARG A 177 6.98 -10.85 9.01
N ILE A 178 5.84 -10.25 9.32
CA ILE A 178 5.70 -8.83 9.63
C ILE A 178 5.25 -8.70 11.07
N LYS A 179 5.88 -7.83 11.84
CA LYS A 179 5.52 -7.53 13.22
C LYS A 179 5.69 -6.03 13.48
N PHE A 180 4.74 -5.43 14.20
CA PHE A 180 4.81 -4.05 14.65
C PHE A 180 3.93 -3.84 15.89
N GLN A 181 4.14 -2.72 16.57
CA GLN A 181 3.26 -2.26 17.62
C GLN A 181 2.33 -1.15 17.07
N ILE A 182 1.12 -1.13 17.57
CA ILE A 182 0.17 -0.04 17.36
C ILE A 182 0.54 1.07 18.35
N SER A 183 0.52 2.32 17.91
CA SER A 183 0.86 3.46 18.75
C SER A 183 -0.03 3.50 20.00
N GLU A 184 0.56 3.84 21.14
CA GLU A 184 -0.15 4.00 22.40
C GLU A 184 -1.22 5.11 22.34
N LEU A 185 -1.10 6.03 21.38
CA LEU A 185 -2.10 7.08 21.14
C LEU A 185 -3.40 6.53 20.52
N GLU A 186 -3.37 5.32 20.00
CA GLU A 186 -4.52 4.67 19.39
C GLU A 186 -5.35 3.93 20.43
N LEU A 187 -6.54 4.46 20.70
CA LEU A 187 -7.45 3.89 21.68
C LEU A 187 -8.42 2.91 20.98
N ASP A 188 -8.60 1.73 21.55
CA ASP A 188 -9.49 0.68 20.99
C ASP A 188 -10.94 1.17 20.79
N LYS A 189 -11.40 2.11 21.61
CA LYS A 189 -12.74 2.72 21.48
C LYS A 189 -12.93 3.56 20.22
N ASN A 190 -11.83 3.95 19.56
CA ASN A 190 -11.83 4.76 18.34
C ASN A 190 -11.73 3.89 17.07
N ILE A 191 -11.60 2.57 17.22
CA ILE A 191 -11.59 1.67 16.08
C ILE A 191 -12.95 1.77 15.37
N GLY A 192 -12.88 2.09 14.07
CA GLY A 192 -14.02 2.16 13.17
C GLY A 192 -13.84 1.22 11.98
N MET A 193 -14.92 0.94 11.29
CA MET A 193 -14.87 0.10 10.09
C MET A 193 -15.84 0.60 9.02
N ILE A 194 -15.45 0.37 7.76
CA ILE A 194 -16.38 0.38 6.63
C ILE A 194 -16.81 -1.08 6.45
N GLU A 195 -18.10 -1.33 6.64
CA GLU A 195 -18.65 -2.69 6.53
C GLU A 195 -18.62 -3.16 5.07
N SER A 196 -18.42 -4.45 4.86
CA SER A 196 -18.40 -5.07 3.53
C SER A 196 -19.67 -4.81 2.73
N SER A 197 -20.82 -4.63 3.41
CA SER A 197 -22.08 -4.21 2.80
C SER A 197 -22.04 -2.82 2.14
N MET A 198 -21.11 -1.96 2.57
CA MET A 198 -20.87 -0.62 2.02
C MET A 198 -19.65 -0.59 1.11
N ILE A 199 -19.16 -1.73 0.67
CA ILE A 199 -18.01 -1.86 -0.21
C ILE A 199 -18.44 -2.64 -1.46
N THR A 200 -18.36 -2.00 -2.62
CA THR A 200 -18.57 -2.67 -3.92
C THR A 200 -17.25 -2.93 -4.64
N ALA A 201 -16.15 -2.31 -4.16
CA ALA A 201 -14.82 -2.64 -4.61
C ALA A 201 -14.42 -4.05 -4.12
N ASP A 202 -13.68 -4.80 -4.93
CA ASP A 202 -13.11 -6.08 -4.50
C ASP A 202 -11.84 -5.84 -3.67
N VAL A 203 -12.02 -5.31 -2.45
CA VAL A 203 -10.88 -5.00 -1.56
C VAL A 203 -10.13 -6.26 -1.14
N SER A 204 -10.83 -7.38 -0.99
CA SER A 204 -10.26 -8.64 -0.52
C SER A 204 -9.32 -9.31 -1.52
N ASN A 205 -9.50 -9.06 -2.82
CA ASN A 205 -8.67 -9.60 -3.88
C ASN A 205 -7.81 -8.53 -4.57
N SER A 206 -7.87 -7.29 -4.11
CA SER A 206 -6.99 -6.22 -4.59
C SER A 206 -5.53 -6.60 -4.37
N ARG A 207 -4.69 -6.26 -5.33
CA ARG A 207 -3.25 -6.48 -5.27
C ARG A 207 -2.56 -5.12 -5.20
N GLY A 208 -1.42 -5.07 -4.49
CA GLY A 208 -0.52 -3.94 -4.56
C GLY A 208 0.11 -3.82 -5.94
N LEU A 209 0.63 -2.64 -6.23
CA LEU A 209 1.41 -2.42 -7.44
C LEU A 209 2.73 -3.21 -7.34
N VAL A 210 3.22 -3.64 -8.50
CA VAL A 210 4.52 -4.29 -8.65
C VAL A 210 5.48 -3.29 -9.29
N ASP A 211 6.61 -3.06 -8.63
CA ASP A 211 7.65 -2.18 -9.15
C ASP A 211 8.31 -2.78 -10.38
N VAL A 212 8.43 -1.98 -11.43
CA VAL A 212 9.03 -2.34 -12.71
C VAL A 212 10.17 -1.40 -13.02
N VAL A 213 11.29 -1.96 -13.43
CA VAL A 213 12.49 -1.21 -13.82
C VAL A 213 12.85 -1.50 -15.27
N SER A 214 13.52 -0.55 -15.90
CA SER A 214 14.21 -0.79 -17.16
C SER A 214 15.57 -1.44 -16.87
N ASP A 215 15.77 -2.67 -17.31
CA ASP A 215 17.02 -3.42 -17.05
C ASP A 215 18.05 -3.22 -18.15
N SER A 216 17.63 -3.36 -19.39
CA SER A 216 18.49 -3.17 -20.55
C SER A 216 17.80 -2.38 -21.65
N THR A 217 18.59 -1.64 -22.42
CA THR A 217 18.11 -0.86 -23.56
C THR A 217 18.84 -1.33 -24.81
N GLY A 218 18.11 -1.59 -25.88
CA GLY A 218 18.65 -1.93 -27.17
C GLY A 218 19.18 -0.72 -27.93
N SER A 219 19.27 -0.84 -29.24
CA SER A 219 19.72 0.26 -30.10
C SER A 219 18.78 1.45 -30.01
N ILE A 220 19.33 2.59 -29.64
CA ILE A 220 18.61 3.86 -29.59
C ILE A 220 18.80 4.59 -30.91
N SER A 221 17.71 5.09 -31.49
CA SER A 221 17.72 5.90 -32.71
C SER A 221 16.93 7.20 -32.51
N THR A 222 16.98 8.08 -33.50
CA THR A 222 16.16 9.32 -33.48
C THR A 222 14.64 9.04 -33.56
N THR A 223 14.23 7.82 -33.95
CA THR A 223 12.83 7.44 -34.17
C THR A 223 12.32 6.32 -33.29
N GLY A 224 13.16 5.76 -32.42
CA GLY A 224 12.74 4.67 -31.54
C GLY A 224 13.87 4.02 -30.75
N PHE A 225 13.50 3.17 -29.83
CA PHE A 225 14.40 2.30 -29.04
C PHE A 225 13.64 1.06 -28.56
N ASP A 226 14.40 0.04 -28.20
CA ASP A 226 13.88 -1.16 -27.54
C ASP A 226 14.35 -1.19 -26.09
N VAL A 227 13.54 -1.72 -25.19
CA VAL A 227 13.85 -1.80 -23.76
C VAL A 227 13.34 -3.10 -23.15
N GLU A 228 14.07 -3.61 -22.17
CA GLU A 228 13.62 -4.68 -21.30
C GLU A 228 12.99 -4.08 -20.05
N LEU A 229 11.69 -4.33 -19.83
CA LEU A 229 10.97 -3.96 -18.63
C LEU A 229 10.73 -5.21 -17.79
N ILE A 230 11.29 -5.23 -16.60
CA ILE A 230 11.22 -6.36 -15.68
C ILE A 230 10.70 -5.94 -14.31
N THR A 231 10.11 -6.88 -13.60
CA THR A 231 9.80 -6.69 -12.19
C THR A 231 11.04 -6.95 -11.35
N LEU A 232 11.10 -6.36 -10.17
CA LEU A 232 12.19 -6.65 -9.22
C LEU A 232 12.07 -8.04 -8.58
N PHE A 233 10.97 -8.75 -8.84
CA PHE A 233 10.77 -10.12 -8.41
C PHE A 233 11.44 -11.12 -9.36
N GLY A 234 11.85 -12.25 -8.80
CA GLY A 234 12.55 -13.31 -9.54
C GLY A 234 14.00 -13.48 -9.09
N GLY A 235 14.71 -14.38 -9.74
CA GLY A 235 16.12 -14.63 -9.49
C GLY A 235 17.01 -13.82 -10.43
N VAL A 236 18.31 -13.77 -10.13
CA VAL A 236 19.33 -13.11 -10.97
C VAL A 236 19.32 -13.65 -12.42
N THR A 237 18.93 -14.92 -12.59
CA THR A 237 18.86 -15.60 -13.89
C THR A 237 17.44 -15.84 -14.42
N SER A 238 16.41 -15.48 -13.64
CA SER A 238 15.00 -15.69 -13.98
C SER A 238 14.25 -14.39 -13.71
N LYS A 239 14.47 -13.40 -14.57
CA LYS A 239 13.75 -12.15 -14.56
C LYS A 239 12.28 -12.38 -14.91
N ILE A 240 11.38 -11.66 -14.24
CA ILE A 240 9.95 -11.69 -14.55
C ILE A 240 9.63 -10.42 -15.33
N THR A 241 9.21 -10.58 -16.56
CA THR A 241 8.83 -9.48 -17.45
C THR A 241 7.53 -8.82 -16.99
N ALA A 242 7.41 -7.51 -17.24
CA ALA A 242 6.17 -6.79 -17.06
C ALA A 242 5.38 -6.88 -18.36
N ASP A 243 4.43 -7.80 -18.44
CA ASP A 243 3.71 -8.11 -19.68
C ASP A 243 2.35 -7.39 -19.77
N GLY A 244 1.86 -7.21 -20.99
CA GLY A 244 0.54 -6.68 -21.25
C GLY A 244 0.43 -5.15 -21.26
N LEU A 245 1.55 -4.43 -21.29
CA LEU A 245 1.56 -2.97 -21.42
C LEU A 245 1.42 -2.53 -22.88
N ALA A 246 0.81 -1.37 -23.10
CA ALA A 246 0.53 -0.81 -24.42
C ALA A 246 0.85 0.68 -24.47
N THR A 247 0.76 1.30 -25.63
CA THR A 247 0.98 2.75 -25.83
C THR A 247 0.25 3.64 -24.82
N ALA A 248 -0.97 3.27 -24.46
CA ALA A 248 -1.78 4.06 -23.52
C ALA A 248 -1.24 4.09 -22.08
N ASP A 249 -0.33 3.17 -21.75
CA ASP A 249 0.18 2.98 -20.39
C ASP A 249 1.40 3.86 -20.09
N PHE A 250 2.03 4.42 -21.13
CA PHE A 250 3.26 5.18 -21.02
C PHE A 250 3.04 6.66 -21.26
N TYR A 251 3.82 7.46 -20.54
CA TYR A 251 3.98 8.88 -20.75
C TYR A 251 5.41 9.14 -21.20
N VAL A 252 5.58 9.59 -22.45
CA VAL A 252 6.90 9.91 -23.02
C VAL A 252 7.01 11.41 -23.17
N TYR A 253 8.02 12.00 -22.55
CA TYR A 253 8.24 13.44 -22.52
C TYR A 253 9.67 13.78 -22.91
N ASN A 254 9.83 14.71 -23.85
CA ASN A 254 11.15 15.22 -24.22
C ASN A 254 11.52 16.35 -23.25
N GLU A 255 12.47 16.08 -22.37
CA GLU A 255 12.94 17.04 -21.36
C GLU A 255 13.71 18.21 -21.99
N THR A 256 14.41 17.97 -23.09
CA THR A 256 15.21 18.99 -23.79
C THR A 256 14.30 20.00 -24.49
N GLN A 257 13.24 19.54 -25.13
CA GLN A 257 12.31 20.38 -25.88
C GLN A 257 11.08 20.79 -25.04
N ALA A 258 10.98 20.30 -23.80
CA ALA A 258 9.84 20.50 -22.89
C ALA A 258 8.49 20.16 -23.55
N ALA A 259 8.41 19.04 -24.27
CA ALA A 259 7.25 18.64 -25.05
C ALA A 259 6.86 17.17 -24.85
N LEU A 260 5.55 16.93 -24.93
CA LEU A 260 5.03 15.56 -24.95
C LEU A 260 5.32 14.89 -26.30
N VAL A 261 5.85 13.68 -26.26
CA VAL A 261 6.15 12.88 -27.44
C VAL A 261 5.05 11.83 -27.65
N ALA A 262 4.39 11.88 -28.79
CA ALA A 262 3.47 10.82 -29.19
C ALA A 262 4.30 9.59 -29.61
N ALA A 263 4.33 8.58 -28.76
CA ALA A 263 5.02 7.32 -29.03
C ALA A 263 4.00 6.20 -29.30
N THR A 264 4.39 5.22 -30.11
CA THR A 264 3.71 3.93 -30.22
C THR A 264 4.56 2.90 -29.50
N VAL A 265 3.96 2.11 -28.63
CA VAL A 265 4.64 1.07 -27.86
C VAL A 265 4.08 -0.28 -28.23
N VAL A 266 4.95 -1.21 -28.56
CA VAL A 266 4.62 -2.59 -28.93
C VAL A 266 5.34 -3.56 -28.01
N GLU A 267 4.60 -4.51 -27.49
CA GLU A 267 5.16 -5.62 -26.70
C GLU A 267 5.69 -6.71 -27.64
N ASN A 268 6.95 -7.11 -27.43
CA ASN A 268 7.63 -8.17 -28.17
C ASN A 268 7.67 -9.43 -27.30
N VAL A 269 6.59 -10.20 -27.34
CA VAL A 269 6.44 -11.39 -26.48
C VAL A 269 7.52 -12.42 -26.80
N GLY A 270 8.28 -12.79 -25.78
CA GLY A 270 9.34 -13.80 -25.89
C GLY A 270 10.72 -13.25 -26.22
N ASP A 271 10.85 -11.98 -26.51
CA ASP A 271 12.14 -11.32 -26.73
C ASP A 271 12.72 -10.78 -25.41
N THR A 272 14.06 -10.72 -25.33
CA THR A 272 14.75 -10.12 -24.16
C THR A 272 14.39 -8.65 -24.02
N LEU A 273 14.36 -7.91 -25.16
CA LEU A 273 13.88 -6.54 -25.20
C LEU A 273 12.38 -6.56 -25.46
N ASN A 274 11.61 -6.68 -24.41
CA ASN A 274 10.18 -6.99 -24.48
C ASN A 274 9.29 -5.81 -24.93
N TYR A 275 9.83 -4.59 -25.05
CA TYR A 275 9.08 -3.43 -25.54
C TYR A 275 9.86 -2.62 -26.56
N SER A 276 9.20 -2.28 -27.68
CA SER A 276 9.68 -1.36 -28.71
C SER A 276 8.89 -0.05 -28.65
N PHE A 277 9.61 1.05 -28.54
CA PHE A 277 9.06 2.40 -28.60
C PHE A 277 9.40 3.04 -29.94
N THR A 278 8.38 3.51 -30.68
CA THR A 278 8.53 4.25 -31.92
C THR A 278 7.86 5.62 -31.82
N TYR A 279 8.51 6.65 -32.33
CA TYR A 279 8.04 8.03 -32.27
C TYR A 279 8.52 8.85 -33.46
N ALA A 280 7.95 10.05 -33.68
CA ALA A 280 8.44 10.98 -34.67
C ALA A 280 9.91 11.37 -34.36
N ALA A 281 10.70 11.59 -35.41
CA ALA A 281 12.15 11.87 -35.27
C ALA A 281 12.43 12.98 -34.27
N GLN A 282 13.24 12.67 -33.28
CA GLN A 282 13.74 13.59 -32.27
C GLN A 282 15.11 14.14 -32.70
N VAL A 283 15.52 15.25 -32.12
CA VAL A 283 16.81 15.85 -32.41
C VAL A 283 17.92 15.10 -31.67
N ALA A 284 19.07 14.95 -32.33
CA ALA A 284 20.25 14.35 -31.72
C ALA A 284 20.64 15.15 -30.44
N GLY A 285 20.88 14.44 -29.35
CA GLY A 285 21.14 15.00 -28.02
C GLY A 285 19.89 15.27 -27.15
N ASP A 286 18.68 15.05 -27.67
CA ASP A 286 17.48 15.12 -26.85
C ASP A 286 17.47 14.02 -25.77
N VAL A 287 16.83 14.34 -24.64
CA VAL A 287 16.62 13.38 -23.54
C VAL A 287 15.11 13.13 -23.38
N LEU A 288 14.72 11.89 -23.54
CA LEU A 288 13.34 11.45 -23.34
C LEU A 288 13.19 10.86 -21.93
N ARG A 289 12.17 11.30 -21.22
CA ARG A 289 11.71 10.73 -19.95
C ARG A 289 10.49 9.83 -20.20
N ILE A 290 10.59 8.61 -19.73
CA ILE A 290 9.52 7.61 -19.80
C ILE A 290 9.00 7.36 -18.39
N SER A 291 7.69 7.43 -18.20
CA SER A 291 7.05 7.24 -16.90
C SER A 291 5.65 6.64 -17.02
N ASN A 292 5.07 6.27 -15.90
CA ASN A 292 3.71 5.78 -15.79
C ASN A 292 2.67 6.79 -16.27
N LYS A 293 1.58 6.24 -16.81
CA LYS A 293 0.33 6.96 -16.97
C LYS A 293 -0.72 6.35 -16.05
N ILE A 294 -1.41 7.19 -15.24
CA ILE A 294 -2.37 6.73 -14.23
C ILE A 294 -3.40 5.75 -14.79
N THR A 295 -4.01 6.10 -15.91
CA THR A 295 -5.07 5.31 -16.56
C THR A 295 -4.53 4.14 -17.39
N GLY A 296 -3.28 3.79 -17.21
CA GLY A 296 -2.61 2.74 -17.97
C GLY A 296 -1.85 1.82 -17.03
N THR A 297 -0.56 2.05 -16.86
CA THR A 297 0.37 1.15 -16.14
C THR A 297 -0.09 0.82 -14.73
N LEU A 298 -0.52 1.83 -13.97
CA LEU A 298 -0.99 1.62 -12.60
C LEU A 298 -2.29 0.82 -12.54
N ASP A 299 -3.23 1.05 -13.47
CA ASP A 299 -4.47 0.27 -13.55
C ASP A 299 -4.20 -1.21 -13.91
N LYS A 300 -3.07 -1.50 -14.54
CA LYS A 300 -2.62 -2.87 -14.84
C LYS A 300 -1.86 -3.51 -13.67
N GLY A 301 -1.62 -2.78 -12.60
CA GLY A 301 -0.95 -3.27 -11.40
C GLY A 301 0.57 -3.12 -11.44
N PHE A 302 1.12 -2.28 -12.32
CA PHE A 302 2.55 -1.99 -12.41
C PHE A 302 2.86 -0.54 -12.06
N ASP A 303 3.97 -0.32 -11.38
CA ASP A 303 4.56 0.99 -11.13
C ASP A 303 5.95 1.03 -11.75
N ILE A 304 6.07 1.67 -12.91
CA ILE A 304 7.32 1.75 -13.65
C ILE A 304 8.17 2.87 -13.08
N GLU A 305 9.38 2.55 -12.64
CA GLU A 305 10.37 3.54 -12.29
C GLU A 305 10.66 4.42 -13.51
N THR A 306 10.64 5.74 -13.29
CA THR A 306 10.94 6.71 -14.36
C THR A 306 12.36 6.51 -14.86
N PHE A 307 12.51 6.30 -16.16
CA PHE A 307 13.84 6.16 -16.80
C PHE A 307 14.02 7.14 -17.95
N TYR A 308 15.26 7.34 -18.33
CA TYR A 308 15.67 8.34 -19.31
C TYR A 308 16.44 7.72 -20.47
N ILE A 309 16.13 8.15 -21.69
CA ILE A 309 16.77 7.74 -22.92
C ILE A 309 17.40 8.99 -23.58
N ALA A 310 18.71 8.96 -23.79
CA ALA A 310 19.41 9.98 -24.54
C ALA A 310 19.46 9.62 -26.02
N ILE A 311 18.99 10.50 -26.89
CA ILE A 311 19.02 10.32 -28.34
C ILE A 311 20.48 10.50 -28.83
N PRO A 312 21.04 9.54 -29.59
CA PRO A 312 22.43 9.60 -30.06
C PRO A 312 22.71 10.86 -30.88
N THR A 313 23.91 11.39 -30.70
CA THR A 313 24.45 12.55 -31.48
C THR A 313 24.93 12.11 -32.84
#